data_33700d10cccb3c6929c313a77eb5ccb5
#
_entry.id   33700d10cccb3c6929c313a77eb5ccb5
#
_cell.length_a   1.000
_cell.length_b   1.000
_cell.length_c   1.000
_cell.angle_alpha   90.00
_cell.angle_beta   90.00
_cell.angle_gamma   90.00
#
_symmetry.space_group_name_H-M   'P 1'
#
loop_
_entity.id
_entity.type
_entity.pdbx_description
1 polymer ?
#
loop_
_entity_poly.entity_id
_entity_poly.type
_entity_poly.pdbx_seq_one_letter_code
_entity_poly.pdbx_strand_id
1 'polypeptide(L)'
;LTNIRRALYNVQCIHKEKKVWLMMPSFNLKPIDKQITTKERAYNEIKDVILNGYISSEEIFTEVKLAELLNTSRTPVREALQDLLKEGLIVTIPRKGMAVRNVTESEAEQIFLLRTTIEGEVIKKLTETITPEQLEQLRQIYQNQQEAMEKDDEISFISLDQTFHITLTRFADYHLIEQVLLNLHNLSQLIGLRAIKKRNRMREVLSEHEYIILCMEKKNSDLAAKAMIHHLSKTKESWKK
;
A
#
# COMPACT_ATOMS: atom_id res chain seq x y z
N LEU A 1 -16.20 49.57 -16.60
CA LEU A 1 -16.66 48.64 -17.65
C LEU A 1 -16.17 47.19 -17.43
N THR A 2 -15.09 46.95 -16.68
CA THR A 2 -14.51 45.61 -16.44
C THR A 2 -15.24 44.82 -15.32
N ASN A 3 -15.88 45.46 -14.37
CA ASN A 3 -16.57 44.77 -13.25
C ASN A 3 -17.96 44.25 -13.61
N ILE A 4 -18.64 44.84 -14.57
CA ILE A 4 -19.98 44.41 -15.00
C ILE A 4 -19.92 43.11 -15.86
N ARG A 5 -18.87 42.96 -16.67
CA ARG A 5 -18.67 41.71 -17.47
C ARG A 5 -18.35 40.50 -16.61
N ARG A 6 -17.62 40.68 -15.49
CA ARG A 6 -17.30 39.57 -14.55
C ARG A 6 -18.52 39.09 -13.77
N ALA A 7 -19.42 40.03 -13.38
CA ALA A 7 -20.69 39.68 -12.72
C ALA A 7 -21.65 38.94 -13.66
N LEU A 8 -21.70 39.30 -14.93
CA LEU A 8 -22.56 38.64 -15.91
C LEU A 8 -22.08 37.23 -16.29
N TYR A 9 -20.74 36.98 -16.28
CA TYR A 9 -20.17 35.68 -16.56
C TYR A 9 -20.47 34.68 -15.41
N ASN A 10 -20.39 35.14 -14.16
CA ASN A 10 -20.73 34.31 -12.99
C ASN A 10 -22.22 33.98 -12.90
N VAL A 11 -23.12 34.90 -13.33
CA VAL A 11 -24.56 34.66 -13.34
C VAL A 11 -24.95 33.65 -14.45
N GLN A 12 -24.28 33.67 -15.62
CA GLN A 12 -24.51 32.70 -16.68
C GLN A 12 -24.01 31.30 -16.33
N CYS A 13 -22.85 31.17 -15.63
CA CYS A 13 -22.38 29.89 -15.15
C CYS A 13 -23.31 29.26 -14.09
N ILE A 14 -23.78 30.06 -13.13
CA ILE A 14 -24.70 29.58 -12.10
C ILE A 14 -26.05 29.12 -12.70
N HIS A 15 -26.54 29.80 -13.75
CA HIS A 15 -27.78 29.37 -14.43
C HIS A 15 -27.58 28.13 -15.31
N LYS A 16 -26.40 27.90 -15.88
CA LYS A 16 -26.09 26.68 -16.65
C LYS A 16 -25.97 25.46 -15.75
N GLU A 17 -25.29 25.62 -14.61
CA GLU A 17 -25.19 24.53 -13.64
C GLU A 17 -26.57 24.13 -13.05
N LYS A 18 -27.40 25.10 -12.70
CA LYS A 18 -28.78 24.80 -12.25
C LYS A 18 -29.63 24.08 -13.30
N LYS A 19 -29.47 24.37 -14.60
CA LYS A 19 -30.20 23.67 -15.66
C LYS A 19 -29.71 22.23 -15.89
N VAL A 20 -28.43 21.98 -15.71
CA VAL A 20 -27.86 20.62 -15.81
C VAL A 20 -28.35 19.73 -14.65
N TRP A 21 -28.46 20.28 -13.44
CA TRP A 21 -29.00 19.55 -12.29
C TRP A 21 -30.49 19.26 -12.39
N LEU A 22 -31.29 20.12 -13.07
CA LEU A 22 -32.72 19.91 -13.28
C LEU A 22 -33.05 18.83 -14.32
N MET A 23 -32.10 18.39 -15.12
CA MET A 23 -32.27 17.32 -16.12
C MET A 23 -31.75 15.94 -15.64
N MET A 24 -31.08 15.85 -14.49
CA MET A 24 -30.78 14.54 -13.90
C MET A 24 -32.05 13.97 -13.27
N PRO A 25 -32.44 12.71 -13.55
CA PRO A 25 -33.48 12.05 -12.81
C PRO A 25 -33.18 12.19 -11.33
N SER A 26 -34.11 12.74 -10.56
CA SER A 26 -33.96 12.89 -9.11
C SER A 26 -33.95 11.49 -8.49
N PHE A 27 -32.80 10.85 -8.45
CA PHE A 27 -32.59 9.69 -7.59
C PHE A 27 -32.73 10.19 -6.16
N ASN A 28 -33.88 9.93 -5.55
CA ASN A 28 -34.19 10.31 -4.17
C ASN A 28 -33.44 9.36 -3.21
N LEU A 29 -32.09 9.32 -3.35
CA LEU A 29 -31.22 8.50 -2.54
C LEU A 29 -30.93 9.26 -1.24
N LYS A 30 -31.18 8.60 -0.12
CA LYS A 30 -30.74 9.10 1.20
C LYS A 30 -29.27 8.74 1.39
N PRO A 31 -28.47 9.63 2.01
CA PRO A 31 -27.12 9.29 2.39
C PRO A 31 -27.12 8.04 3.29
N ILE A 32 -26.20 7.11 3.02
CA ILE A 32 -25.98 5.96 3.89
C ILE A 32 -24.92 6.39 4.90
N ASP A 33 -25.24 6.33 6.19
CA ASP A 33 -24.26 6.50 7.25
C ASP A 33 -23.19 5.41 7.12
N LYS A 34 -21.93 5.83 6.95
CA LYS A 34 -20.78 4.92 6.83
C LYS A 34 -20.46 4.31 8.21
N GLN A 35 -21.23 3.32 8.62
CA GLN A 35 -20.77 2.40 9.66
C GLN A 35 -19.93 1.31 9.01
N ILE A 36 -18.80 0.97 9.65
CA ILE A 36 -17.96 -0.15 9.22
C ILE A 36 -18.80 -1.43 9.23
N THR A 37 -18.96 -2.05 8.08
CA THR A 37 -19.78 -3.26 7.93
C THR A 37 -19.10 -4.46 8.62
N THR A 38 -19.87 -5.49 8.95
CA THR A 38 -19.32 -6.74 9.50
C THR A 38 -18.35 -7.41 8.52
N LYS A 39 -18.59 -7.27 7.19
CA LYS A 39 -17.67 -7.70 6.15
C LYS A 39 -16.32 -6.98 6.25
N GLU A 40 -16.34 -5.64 6.33
CA GLU A 40 -15.11 -4.83 6.43
C GLU A 40 -14.33 -5.14 7.69
N ARG A 41 -15.00 -5.35 8.83
CA ARG A 41 -14.34 -5.78 10.07
C ARG A 41 -13.68 -7.13 9.90
N ALA A 42 -14.41 -8.13 9.38
CA ALA A 42 -13.87 -9.46 9.15
C ALA A 42 -12.67 -9.43 8.18
N TYR A 43 -12.76 -8.62 7.11
CA TYR A 43 -11.68 -8.42 6.16
C TYR A 43 -10.42 -7.85 6.84
N ASN A 44 -10.55 -6.77 7.60
CA ASN A 44 -9.42 -6.14 8.28
C ASN A 44 -8.78 -7.09 9.30
N GLU A 45 -9.57 -7.71 10.17
CA GLU A 45 -9.06 -8.66 11.17
C GLU A 45 -8.34 -9.86 10.55
N ILE A 46 -8.91 -10.46 9.50
CA ILE A 46 -8.26 -11.59 8.82
C ILE A 46 -6.99 -11.14 8.11
N LYS A 47 -7.03 -9.99 7.42
CA LYS A 47 -5.87 -9.42 6.74
C LYS A 47 -4.75 -9.11 7.71
N ASP A 48 -5.06 -8.49 8.84
CA ASP A 48 -4.09 -8.17 9.89
C ASP A 48 -3.44 -9.45 10.44
N VAL A 49 -4.22 -10.48 10.74
CA VAL A 49 -3.71 -11.77 11.22
C VAL A 49 -2.78 -12.45 10.21
N ILE A 50 -3.08 -12.33 8.90
CA ILE A 50 -2.25 -12.86 7.81
C ILE A 50 -0.94 -12.06 7.68
N LEU A 51 -1.05 -10.73 7.60
CA LEU A 51 0.10 -9.85 7.40
C LEU A 51 0.99 -9.79 8.63
N ASN A 52 0.43 -10.09 9.80
CA ASN A 52 1.15 -10.21 11.06
C ASN A 52 1.83 -11.57 11.24
N GLY A 53 1.66 -12.49 10.26
CA GLY A 53 2.28 -13.80 10.32
C GLY A 53 1.73 -14.71 11.41
N TYR A 54 0.56 -14.39 12.00
CA TYR A 54 -0.11 -15.24 13.00
C TYR A 54 -0.73 -16.49 12.38
N ILE A 55 -0.96 -16.48 11.06
CA ILE A 55 -1.32 -17.67 10.27
C ILE A 55 -0.16 -17.98 9.34
N SER A 56 0.44 -19.15 9.49
CA SER A 56 1.50 -19.58 8.59
C SER A 56 0.95 -20.01 7.22
N SER A 57 1.80 -19.99 6.19
CA SER A 57 1.40 -20.47 4.84
C SER A 57 1.10 -21.98 4.80
N GLU A 58 1.45 -22.72 5.84
CA GLU A 58 1.19 -24.16 5.98
C GLU A 58 -0.15 -24.45 6.67
N GLU A 59 -0.70 -23.45 7.36
CA GLU A 59 -1.98 -23.59 8.06
C GLU A 59 -3.16 -23.45 7.13
N ILE A 60 -4.07 -24.45 7.22
CA ILE A 60 -5.32 -24.45 6.46
C ILE A 60 -6.45 -23.98 7.36
N PHE A 61 -7.17 -22.96 6.93
CA PHE A 61 -8.33 -22.43 7.61
C PHE A 61 -9.59 -22.48 6.73
N THR A 62 -10.74 -22.40 7.35
CA THR A 62 -12.04 -22.43 6.68
C THR A 62 -12.89 -21.23 7.06
N GLU A 63 -13.84 -20.87 6.21
CA GLU A 63 -14.82 -19.82 6.53
C GLU A 63 -15.62 -20.09 7.79
N VAL A 64 -15.89 -21.38 8.11
CA VAL A 64 -16.61 -21.81 9.32
C VAL A 64 -15.78 -21.47 10.55
N LYS A 65 -14.50 -21.89 10.56
CA LYS A 65 -13.60 -21.67 11.70
C LYS A 65 -13.38 -20.18 11.96
N LEU A 66 -13.17 -19.39 10.90
CA LEU A 66 -13.00 -17.94 11.05
C LEU A 66 -14.28 -17.24 11.51
N ALA A 67 -15.45 -17.69 11.05
CA ALA A 67 -16.73 -17.15 11.52
C ALA A 67 -16.95 -17.43 13.03
N GLU A 68 -16.58 -18.62 13.50
CA GLU A 68 -16.59 -18.96 14.93
C GLU A 68 -15.64 -18.08 15.74
N LEU A 69 -14.39 -17.92 15.29
CA LEU A 69 -13.37 -17.08 15.96
C LEU A 69 -13.77 -15.60 16.01
N LEU A 70 -14.37 -15.09 14.93
CA LEU A 70 -14.83 -13.70 14.82
C LEU A 70 -16.21 -13.48 15.44
N ASN A 71 -16.82 -14.51 16.01
CA ASN A 71 -18.17 -14.49 16.59
C ASN A 71 -19.20 -13.83 15.65
N THR A 72 -19.21 -14.26 14.38
CA THR A 72 -20.10 -13.71 13.35
C THR A 72 -20.65 -14.81 12.44
N SER A 73 -21.55 -14.43 11.51
CA SER A 73 -22.09 -15.37 10.53
C SER A 73 -21.09 -15.64 9.39
N ARG A 74 -21.28 -16.74 8.67
CA ARG A 74 -20.41 -17.15 7.56
C ARG A 74 -20.41 -16.21 6.36
N THR A 75 -21.51 -15.53 6.09
CA THR A 75 -21.67 -14.69 4.90
C THR A 75 -20.64 -13.54 4.83
N PRO A 76 -20.52 -12.66 5.84
CA PRO A 76 -19.53 -11.57 5.79
C PRO A 76 -18.08 -12.09 5.76
N VAL A 77 -17.80 -13.22 6.41
CA VAL A 77 -16.47 -13.87 6.40
C VAL A 77 -16.15 -14.39 4.99
N ARG A 78 -17.10 -15.07 4.34
CA ARG A 78 -16.95 -15.54 2.97
C ARG A 78 -16.65 -14.40 2.00
N GLU A 79 -17.39 -13.29 2.10
CA GLU A 79 -17.16 -12.11 1.27
C GLU A 79 -15.79 -11.48 1.52
N ALA A 80 -15.36 -11.38 2.77
CA ALA A 80 -14.03 -10.93 3.14
C ALA A 80 -12.93 -11.84 2.55
N LEU A 81 -13.08 -13.15 2.66
CA LEU A 81 -12.15 -14.12 2.09
C LEU A 81 -12.10 -14.07 0.57
N GLN A 82 -13.23 -13.80 -0.10
CA GLN A 82 -13.23 -13.59 -1.56
C GLN A 82 -12.41 -12.36 -1.96
N ASP A 83 -12.46 -11.28 -1.18
CA ASP A 83 -11.65 -10.09 -1.46
C ASP A 83 -10.16 -10.38 -1.20
N LEU A 84 -9.80 -11.08 -0.13
CA LEU A 84 -8.42 -11.52 0.13
C LEU A 84 -7.88 -12.50 -0.93
N LEU A 85 -8.74 -13.36 -1.49
CA LEU A 85 -8.38 -14.21 -2.65
C LEU A 85 -8.08 -13.38 -3.89
N LYS A 86 -8.90 -12.36 -4.21
CA LYS A 86 -8.67 -11.45 -5.33
C LYS A 86 -7.38 -10.64 -5.16
N GLU A 87 -7.07 -10.26 -3.92
CA GLU A 87 -5.82 -9.57 -3.57
C GLU A 87 -4.59 -10.50 -3.59
N GLY A 88 -4.81 -11.80 -3.74
CA GLY A 88 -3.73 -12.78 -3.79
C GLY A 88 -3.03 -13.04 -2.46
N LEU A 89 -3.61 -12.62 -1.32
CA LEU A 89 -3.07 -12.90 0.02
C LEU A 89 -3.28 -14.35 0.47
N ILE A 90 -4.35 -14.98 -0.01
CA ILE A 90 -4.70 -16.35 0.29
C ILE A 90 -4.95 -17.15 -0.98
N VAL A 91 -4.89 -18.46 -0.87
CA VAL A 91 -5.17 -19.41 -1.96
C VAL A 91 -6.15 -20.47 -1.50
N THR A 92 -6.96 -20.97 -2.42
CA THR A 92 -7.87 -22.08 -2.15
C THR A 92 -7.11 -23.42 -2.20
N ILE A 93 -7.24 -24.24 -1.15
CA ILE A 93 -6.75 -25.62 -1.12
C ILE A 93 -7.93 -26.54 -1.41
N PRO A 94 -7.94 -27.27 -2.55
CA PRO A 94 -9.07 -28.09 -2.94
C PRO A 94 -9.53 -29.04 -1.83
N ARG A 95 -10.83 -29.03 -1.52
CA ARG A 95 -11.50 -29.87 -0.52
C ARG A 95 -11.03 -29.69 0.93
N LYS A 96 -10.10 -28.75 1.22
CA LYS A 96 -9.56 -28.55 2.58
C LYS A 96 -9.89 -27.19 3.15
N GLY A 97 -9.90 -26.14 2.33
CA GLY A 97 -10.13 -24.76 2.79
C GLY A 97 -9.24 -23.76 2.07
N MET A 98 -8.65 -22.86 2.80
CA MET A 98 -7.78 -21.79 2.31
C MET A 98 -6.49 -21.75 3.13
N ALA A 99 -5.42 -21.23 2.54
CA ALA A 99 -4.15 -21.00 3.21
C ALA A 99 -3.58 -19.65 2.80
N VAL A 100 -2.69 -19.09 3.61
CA VAL A 100 -1.92 -17.89 3.22
C VAL A 100 -1.05 -18.23 2.03
N ARG A 101 -1.00 -17.31 1.07
CA ARG A 101 -0.20 -17.50 -0.16
C ARG A 101 1.29 -17.57 0.17
N ASN A 102 1.94 -18.59 -0.31
CA ASN A 102 3.39 -18.65 -0.35
C ASN A 102 3.87 -18.06 -1.67
N VAL A 103 4.61 -16.96 -1.62
CA VAL A 103 5.17 -16.32 -2.81
C VAL A 103 6.32 -17.19 -3.33
N THR A 104 6.23 -17.62 -4.58
CA THR A 104 7.27 -18.43 -5.22
C THR A 104 8.50 -17.59 -5.59
N GLU A 105 9.64 -18.23 -5.81
CA GLU A 105 10.86 -17.53 -6.22
C GLU A 105 10.67 -16.80 -7.56
N SER A 106 9.99 -17.41 -8.51
CA SER A 106 9.68 -16.80 -9.80
C SER A 106 8.78 -15.59 -9.67
N GLU A 107 7.76 -15.63 -8.79
CA GLU A 107 6.89 -14.48 -8.53
C GLU A 107 7.64 -13.35 -7.84
N ALA A 108 8.47 -13.65 -6.85
CA ALA A 108 9.30 -12.66 -6.21
C ALA A 108 10.26 -11.98 -7.20
N GLU A 109 10.86 -12.75 -8.12
CA GLU A 109 11.69 -12.18 -9.18
C GLU A 109 10.94 -11.20 -10.07
N GLN A 110 9.71 -11.52 -10.46
CA GLN A 110 8.86 -10.65 -11.27
C GLN A 110 8.45 -9.39 -10.49
N ILE A 111 8.08 -9.52 -9.21
CA ILE A 111 7.74 -8.39 -8.34
C ILE A 111 8.94 -7.45 -8.21
N PHE A 112 10.13 -7.96 -7.93
CA PHE A 112 11.33 -7.13 -7.82
C PHE A 112 11.76 -6.51 -9.14
N LEU A 113 11.58 -7.19 -10.27
CA LEU A 113 11.82 -6.62 -11.59
C LEU A 113 10.91 -5.39 -11.82
N LEU A 114 9.63 -5.51 -11.54
CA LEU A 114 8.66 -4.41 -11.66
C LEU A 114 9.04 -3.27 -10.70
N ARG A 115 9.24 -3.58 -9.41
CA ARG A 115 9.56 -2.58 -8.40
C ARG A 115 10.87 -1.83 -8.68
N THR A 116 11.95 -2.53 -8.99
CA THR A 116 13.24 -1.88 -9.27
C THR A 116 13.18 -0.96 -10.49
N THR A 117 12.46 -1.39 -11.54
CA THR A 117 12.30 -0.58 -12.76
C THR A 117 11.42 0.64 -12.49
N ILE A 118 10.27 0.44 -11.88
CA ILE A 118 9.28 1.50 -11.64
C ILE A 118 9.79 2.49 -10.58
N GLU A 119 10.18 1.99 -9.42
CA GLU A 119 10.53 2.85 -8.28
C GLU A 119 11.86 3.58 -8.51
N GLY A 120 12.79 2.98 -9.26
CA GLY A 120 14.02 3.65 -9.70
C GLY A 120 13.72 4.88 -10.57
N GLU A 121 12.83 4.77 -11.54
CA GLU A 121 12.44 5.89 -12.40
C GLU A 121 11.57 6.92 -11.66
N VAL A 122 10.64 6.46 -10.82
CA VAL A 122 9.80 7.35 -10.01
C VAL A 122 10.64 8.23 -9.09
N ILE A 123 11.58 7.65 -8.34
CA ILE A 123 12.41 8.42 -7.41
C ILE A 123 13.37 9.36 -8.13
N LYS A 124 13.89 8.95 -9.30
CA LYS A 124 14.71 9.80 -10.13
C LYS A 124 13.96 11.08 -10.50
N LYS A 125 12.74 10.94 -11.00
CA LYS A 125 11.87 12.05 -11.39
C LYS A 125 11.46 12.89 -10.18
N LEU A 126 11.03 12.24 -9.10
CA LEU A 126 10.59 12.93 -7.88
C LEU A 126 11.72 13.77 -7.27
N THR A 127 12.95 13.27 -7.26
CA THR A 127 14.10 13.97 -6.68
C THR A 127 14.32 15.37 -7.28
N GLU A 128 13.99 15.57 -8.55
CA GLU A 128 14.10 16.87 -9.21
C GLU A 128 13.11 17.90 -8.66
N THR A 129 11.92 17.46 -8.28
CA THR A 129 10.76 18.32 -7.95
C THR A 129 10.34 18.26 -6.49
N ILE A 130 10.82 17.29 -5.69
CA ILE A 130 10.40 17.09 -4.30
C ILE A 130 10.55 18.37 -3.47
N THR A 131 9.53 18.68 -2.68
CA THR A 131 9.47 19.84 -1.81
C THR A 131 10.03 19.56 -0.41
N PRO A 132 10.41 20.59 0.37
CA PRO A 132 10.83 20.41 1.76
C PRO A 132 9.75 19.73 2.62
N GLU A 133 8.47 20.06 2.39
CA GLU A 133 7.34 19.48 3.14
C GLU A 133 7.16 17.99 2.83
N GLN A 134 7.38 17.58 1.58
CA GLN A 134 7.37 16.17 1.17
C GLN A 134 8.56 15.40 1.78
N LEU A 135 9.74 16.01 1.81
CA LEU A 135 10.91 15.42 2.49
C LEU A 135 10.66 15.24 3.98
N GLU A 136 10.04 16.20 4.64
CA GLU A 136 9.68 16.08 6.06
C GLU A 136 8.70 14.94 6.32
N GLN A 137 7.72 14.73 5.43
CA GLN A 137 6.82 13.58 5.54
C GLN A 137 7.56 12.24 5.37
N LEU A 138 8.53 12.16 4.47
CA LEU A 138 9.37 10.95 4.34
C LEU A 138 10.23 10.72 5.58
N ARG A 139 10.77 11.77 6.18
CA ARG A 139 11.52 11.69 7.44
C ARG A 139 10.64 11.22 8.59
N GLN A 140 9.38 11.67 8.65
CA GLN A 140 8.44 11.20 9.67
C GLN A 140 8.14 9.69 9.51
N ILE A 141 7.96 9.20 8.27
CA ILE A 141 7.78 7.76 8.01
C ILE A 141 9.03 6.99 8.45
N TYR A 142 10.22 7.49 8.14
CA TYR A 142 11.49 6.92 8.56
C TYR A 142 11.62 6.85 10.09
N GLN A 143 11.29 7.92 10.82
CA GLN A 143 11.33 7.96 12.27
C GLN A 143 10.36 6.93 12.89
N ASN A 144 9.13 6.86 12.38
CA ASN A 144 8.16 5.87 12.84
C ASN A 144 8.67 4.43 12.58
N GLN A 145 9.35 4.20 11.45
CA GLN A 145 9.97 2.91 11.12
C GLN A 145 11.13 2.59 12.07
N GLN A 146 11.93 3.58 12.45
CA GLN A 146 12.98 3.43 13.46
C GLN A 146 12.39 3.04 14.82
N GLU A 147 11.32 3.71 15.25
CA GLU A 147 10.63 3.35 16.50
C GLU A 147 10.06 1.91 16.48
N ALA A 148 9.53 1.47 15.34
CA ALA A 148 9.07 0.10 15.18
C ALA A 148 10.23 -0.90 15.33
N MET A 149 11.40 -0.60 14.75
CA MET A 149 12.61 -1.43 14.92
C MET A 149 13.07 -1.48 16.38
N GLU A 150 13.07 -0.35 17.10
CA GLU A 150 13.49 -0.28 18.51
C GLU A 150 12.56 -1.08 19.42
N LYS A 151 11.28 -1.21 19.05
CA LYS A 151 10.26 -2.01 19.76
C LYS A 151 10.21 -3.47 19.30
N ASP A 152 11.07 -3.87 18.35
CA ASP A 152 11.07 -5.19 17.68
C ASP A 152 9.70 -5.53 17.04
N ASP A 153 8.97 -4.48 16.60
CA ASP A 153 7.68 -4.58 15.92
C ASP A 153 7.88 -4.75 14.40
N GLU A 154 8.14 -5.98 13.99
CA GLU A 154 8.37 -6.37 12.59
C GLU A 154 7.22 -5.95 11.67
N ILE A 155 6.00 -5.97 12.19
CA ILE A 155 4.76 -5.73 11.46
C ILE A 155 4.61 -4.27 11.11
N SER A 156 4.67 -3.41 12.12
CA SER A 156 4.66 -1.96 11.92
C SER A 156 5.84 -1.53 11.07
N PHE A 157 7.01 -2.16 11.24
CA PHE A 157 8.19 -1.88 10.45
C PHE A 157 7.94 -2.10 8.96
N ILE A 158 7.40 -3.25 8.55
CA ILE A 158 7.12 -3.57 7.13
C ILE A 158 5.94 -2.75 6.58
N SER A 159 4.93 -2.47 7.39
CA SER A 159 3.84 -1.56 6.97
C SER A 159 4.36 -0.16 6.65
N LEU A 160 5.28 0.36 7.46
CA LEU A 160 5.93 1.65 7.24
C LEU A 160 6.89 1.63 6.05
N ASP A 161 7.61 0.52 5.84
CA ASP A 161 8.42 0.28 4.64
C ASP A 161 7.56 0.43 3.37
N GLN A 162 6.44 -0.26 3.30
CA GLN A 162 5.53 -0.15 2.17
C GLN A 162 4.92 1.25 2.04
N THR A 163 4.62 1.90 3.16
CA THR A 163 4.13 3.29 3.18
C THR A 163 5.17 4.24 2.58
N PHE A 164 6.46 4.05 2.88
CA PHE A 164 7.55 4.84 2.30
C PHE A 164 7.56 4.74 0.77
N HIS A 165 7.53 3.54 0.21
CA HIS A 165 7.54 3.29 -1.23
C HIS A 165 6.31 3.88 -1.96
N ILE A 166 5.11 3.67 -1.41
CA ILE A 166 3.87 4.21 -1.99
C ILE A 166 3.84 5.74 -1.92
N THR A 167 4.33 6.33 -0.82
CA THR A 167 4.37 7.78 -0.66
C THR A 167 5.28 8.45 -1.70
N LEU A 168 6.43 7.86 -2.02
CA LEU A 168 7.30 8.34 -3.10
C LEU A 168 6.56 8.41 -4.43
N THR A 169 5.81 7.37 -4.78
CA THR A 169 5.04 7.31 -6.03
C THR A 169 3.91 8.32 -6.06
N ARG A 170 3.23 8.52 -4.92
CA ARG A 170 2.18 9.52 -4.75
C ARG A 170 2.71 10.94 -4.91
N PHE A 171 3.88 11.25 -4.34
CA PHE A 171 4.51 12.56 -4.47
C PHE A 171 4.98 12.86 -5.90
N ALA A 172 5.27 11.84 -6.70
CA ALA A 172 5.57 11.99 -8.11
C ALA A 172 4.33 12.26 -8.99
N ASP A 173 3.12 12.22 -8.41
CA ASP A 173 1.82 12.38 -9.11
C ASP A 173 1.58 11.31 -10.19
N TYR A 174 2.10 10.10 -9.97
CA TYR A 174 2.00 8.97 -10.91
C TYR A 174 0.88 8.01 -10.52
N HIS A 175 -0.37 8.48 -10.62
CA HIS A 175 -1.56 7.74 -10.13
C HIS A 175 -1.72 6.32 -10.70
N LEU A 176 -1.43 6.11 -11.99
CA LEU A 176 -1.50 4.76 -12.58
C LEU A 176 -0.43 3.84 -12.02
N ILE A 177 0.78 4.36 -11.81
CA ILE A 177 1.89 3.62 -11.21
C ILE A 177 1.61 3.31 -9.74
N GLU A 178 1.05 4.28 -8.99
CA GLU A 178 0.60 4.05 -7.61
C GLU A 178 -0.37 2.86 -7.53
N GLN A 179 -1.35 2.78 -8.44
CA GLN A 179 -2.29 1.65 -8.48
C GLN A 179 -1.60 0.30 -8.76
N VAL A 180 -0.62 0.28 -9.67
CA VAL A 180 0.17 -0.93 -9.95
C VAL A 180 0.95 -1.37 -8.70
N LEU A 181 1.62 -0.45 -8.01
CA LEU A 181 2.37 -0.76 -6.79
C LEU A 181 1.45 -1.17 -5.63
N LEU A 182 0.28 -0.54 -5.50
CA LEU A 182 -0.74 -0.94 -4.51
C LEU A 182 -1.23 -2.38 -4.74
N ASN A 183 -1.39 -2.81 -6.00
CA ASN A 183 -1.73 -4.20 -6.32
C ASN A 183 -0.63 -5.20 -5.94
N LEU A 184 0.64 -4.76 -5.96
CA LEU A 184 1.79 -5.56 -5.52
C LEU A 184 2.04 -5.45 -4.00
N HIS A 185 1.41 -4.49 -3.33
CA HIS A 185 1.66 -4.13 -1.93
C HIS A 185 1.57 -5.34 -0.99
N ASN A 186 0.48 -6.09 -1.05
CA ASN A 186 0.25 -7.24 -0.18
C ASN A 186 1.32 -8.34 -0.35
N LEU A 187 1.68 -8.64 -1.61
CA LEU A 187 2.74 -9.63 -1.89
C LEU A 187 4.12 -9.10 -1.47
N SER A 188 4.39 -7.82 -1.69
CA SER A 188 5.62 -7.17 -1.24
C SER A 188 5.74 -7.18 0.28
N GLN A 189 4.63 -7.03 1.00
CA GLN A 189 4.59 -7.10 2.46
C GLN A 189 4.91 -8.52 2.96
N LEU A 190 4.33 -9.57 2.35
CA LEU A 190 4.68 -10.97 2.68
C LEU A 190 6.16 -11.27 2.41
N ILE A 191 6.72 -10.75 1.32
CA ILE A 191 8.15 -10.86 1.01
C ILE A 191 8.98 -10.11 2.06
N GLY A 192 8.60 -8.89 2.41
CA GLY A 192 9.28 -8.04 3.38
C GLY A 192 9.36 -8.70 4.76
N LEU A 193 8.23 -9.20 5.28
CA LEU A 193 8.17 -9.92 6.56
C LEU A 193 9.12 -11.11 6.60
N ARG A 194 9.27 -11.83 5.51
CA ARG A 194 10.24 -12.93 5.44
C ARG A 194 11.68 -12.41 5.39
N ALA A 195 11.92 -11.34 4.63
CA ALA A 195 13.26 -10.80 4.45
C ALA A 195 13.86 -10.21 5.73
N ILE A 196 13.06 -9.54 6.57
CA ILE A 196 13.52 -8.90 7.82
C ILE A 196 13.85 -9.90 8.93
N LYS A 197 13.42 -11.16 8.83
CA LYS A 197 13.83 -12.23 9.76
C LYS A 197 15.32 -12.52 9.71
N LYS A 198 16.02 -12.07 8.67
CA LYS A 198 17.47 -12.09 8.62
C LYS A 198 18.04 -11.12 9.67
N ARG A 199 18.99 -11.60 10.43
CA ARG A 199 19.65 -10.82 11.49
C ARG A 199 20.13 -9.45 10.97
N ASN A 200 19.81 -8.38 11.69
CA ASN A 200 20.13 -6.98 11.41
C ASN A 200 19.45 -6.38 10.16
N ARG A 201 18.54 -7.09 9.45
CA ARG A 201 17.98 -6.57 8.21
C ARG A 201 17.15 -5.29 8.42
N MET A 202 16.37 -5.16 9.49
CA MET A 202 15.65 -3.93 9.80
C MET A 202 16.59 -2.72 9.91
N ARG A 203 17.74 -2.89 10.56
CA ARG A 203 18.78 -1.83 10.67
C ARG A 203 19.38 -1.46 9.32
N GLU A 204 19.66 -2.46 8.48
CA GLU A 204 20.16 -2.24 7.12
C GLU A 204 19.13 -1.45 6.28
N VAL A 205 17.84 -1.82 6.34
CA VAL A 205 16.75 -1.12 5.65
C VAL A 205 16.66 0.36 6.08
N LEU A 206 16.74 0.64 7.38
CA LEU A 206 16.77 2.02 7.86
C LEU A 206 17.95 2.82 7.29
N SER A 207 19.15 2.24 7.29
CA SER A 207 20.31 2.92 6.70
C SER A 207 20.15 3.14 5.19
N GLU A 208 19.52 2.22 4.50
CA GLU A 208 19.20 2.33 3.07
C GLU A 208 18.17 3.45 2.81
N HIS A 209 17.08 3.52 3.61
CA HIS A 209 16.07 4.57 3.50
C HIS A 209 16.64 5.96 3.83
N GLU A 210 17.44 6.07 4.90
CA GLU A 210 18.11 7.32 5.24
C GLU A 210 18.99 7.81 4.09
N TYR A 211 19.76 6.91 3.48
CA TYR A 211 20.62 7.25 2.36
C TYR A 211 19.82 7.70 1.13
N ILE A 212 18.66 7.07 0.86
CA ILE A 212 17.74 7.50 -0.19
C ILE A 212 17.26 8.93 0.07
N ILE A 213 16.78 9.24 1.28
CA ILE A 213 16.32 10.58 1.66
C ILE A 213 17.45 11.61 1.49
N LEU A 214 18.66 11.30 1.96
CA LEU A 214 19.83 12.19 1.82
C LEU A 214 20.18 12.48 0.36
N CYS A 215 20.06 11.49 -0.54
CA CYS A 215 20.26 11.69 -1.97
C CYS A 215 19.21 12.63 -2.56
N MET A 216 17.96 12.49 -2.13
CA MET A 216 16.86 13.35 -2.57
C MET A 216 17.00 14.79 -2.06
N GLU A 217 17.43 15.00 -0.82
CA GLU A 217 17.72 16.32 -0.26
C GLU A 217 18.83 17.06 -1.03
N LYS A 218 19.84 16.31 -1.44
CA LYS A 218 20.93 16.85 -2.27
C LYS A 218 20.54 17.01 -3.74
N LYS A 219 19.29 16.74 -4.10
CA LYS A 219 18.79 16.79 -5.49
C LYS A 219 19.62 15.94 -6.47
N ASN A 220 20.22 14.85 -5.98
CA ASN A 220 20.98 13.93 -6.81
C ASN A 220 20.09 12.76 -7.27
N SER A 221 19.36 12.99 -8.37
CA SER A 221 18.36 12.05 -8.87
C SER A 221 18.94 10.71 -9.30
N ASP A 222 20.12 10.69 -9.94
CA ASP A 222 20.77 9.44 -10.35
C ASP A 222 21.25 8.61 -9.15
N LEU A 223 21.74 9.26 -8.10
CA LEU A 223 22.17 8.56 -6.90
C LEU A 223 20.99 8.06 -6.08
N ALA A 224 19.89 8.83 -6.01
CA ALA A 224 18.64 8.40 -5.37
C ALA A 224 18.05 7.16 -6.06
N ALA A 225 18.03 7.13 -7.41
CA ALA A 225 17.60 5.97 -8.18
C ALA A 225 18.47 4.73 -7.90
N LYS A 226 19.81 4.89 -7.91
CA LYS A 226 20.72 3.78 -7.59
C LYS A 226 20.54 3.27 -6.17
N ALA A 227 20.31 4.16 -5.21
CA ALA A 227 20.07 3.80 -3.81
C ALA A 227 18.77 3.00 -3.66
N MET A 228 17.68 3.39 -4.33
CA MET A 228 16.43 2.65 -4.35
C MET A 228 16.58 1.26 -4.97
N ILE A 229 17.22 1.16 -6.13
CA ILE A 229 17.48 -0.13 -6.79
C ILE A 229 18.35 -1.03 -5.89
N HIS A 230 19.34 -0.48 -5.21
CA HIS A 230 20.18 -1.21 -4.26
C HIS A 230 19.36 -1.74 -3.09
N HIS A 231 18.53 -0.91 -2.45
CA HIS A 231 17.64 -1.29 -1.37
C HIS A 231 16.73 -2.47 -1.76
N LEU A 232 16.05 -2.38 -2.90
CA LEU A 232 15.17 -3.44 -3.39
C LEU A 232 15.93 -4.73 -3.72
N SER A 233 17.15 -4.61 -4.28
CA SER A 233 18.01 -5.77 -4.56
C SER A 233 18.45 -6.47 -3.27
N LYS A 234 18.80 -5.71 -2.22
CA LYS A 234 19.15 -6.26 -0.91
C LYS A 234 17.97 -6.97 -0.23
N THR A 235 16.76 -6.42 -0.37
CA THR A 235 15.54 -7.07 0.12
C THR A 235 15.29 -8.40 -0.60
N LYS A 236 15.47 -8.45 -1.94
CA LYS A 236 15.39 -9.68 -2.73
C LYS A 236 16.41 -10.73 -2.26
N GLU A 237 17.67 -10.34 -2.05
CA GLU A 237 18.73 -11.24 -1.56
C GLU A 237 18.42 -11.79 -0.16
N SER A 238 17.84 -10.96 0.71
CA SER A 238 17.49 -11.35 2.07
C SER A 238 16.31 -12.31 2.12
N TRP A 239 15.35 -12.17 1.20
CA TRP A 239 14.21 -13.07 1.08
C TRP A 239 14.59 -14.48 0.56
N LYS A 240 15.58 -14.58 -0.33
CA LYS A 240 16.05 -15.89 -0.90
C LYS A 240 16.79 -16.78 0.10
N LYS A 241 17.29 -16.25 1.18
CA LYS A 241 18.08 -16.96 2.22
C LYS A 241 17.25 -17.38 3.41
#